data_725d7d51d4ebd1f90419092b4d79d495
#
_entry.id   725d7d51d4ebd1f90419092b4d79d495
#
_cell.length_a   1.000
_cell.length_b   1.000
_cell.length_c   1.000
_cell.angle_alpha   90.00
_cell.angle_beta   90.00
_cell.angle_gamma   90.00
#
_symmetry.space_group_name_H-M   'P 1'
#
loop_
_entity.id
_entity.type
_entity.pdbx_description
1 polymer ?
#
loop_
_entity_poly.entity_id
_entity_poly.type
_entity_poly.pdbx_seq_one_letter_code
_entity_poly.pdbx_strand_id
1 'polypeptide(L)'
;LCDMCFMTKCPYVPPHDFDLDFPHLMLRYRTAQKKLGKLPSVPTQLAQIDRNAKIGVMFSKIINWASNIKNKLIRKILELIAGIDKRVQLPKYNSETFSNFFKKNKDKINYQTPSKDRKVVIYSTCFVNFNKKNTGVAALKVLKKNGVEVQEAYPGCCGMPFLEQADLPKVVEQAKKVSKDLIEWIDKGYKVVTLTASCGLMLKFEWPLLLPNDEKIKKLSANVMDIDEYVVDIANNEGLAEGLNEIDGGVTVHHACHARAQNMGIKARDMLKLIPNVKID
;
A
#
# COMPACT_ATOMS: atom_id res chain seq x y z
N LEU A 1 -0.94 -6.96 -12.83
CA LEU A 1 -0.10 -5.95 -12.34
C LEU A 1 1.24 -6.52 -11.93
N CYS A 2 1.97 -6.95 -12.93
CA CYS A 2 3.26 -7.61 -12.81
C CYS A 2 4.08 -7.19 -14.03
N ASP A 3 5.31 -6.76 -13.80
CA ASP A 3 6.22 -6.33 -14.87
C ASP A 3 7.22 -7.43 -15.28
N MET A 4 6.87 -8.70 -15.05
CA MET A 4 7.72 -9.85 -15.41
C MET A 4 8.12 -9.85 -16.89
N CYS A 5 7.24 -9.40 -17.78
CA CYS A 5 7.54 -9.31 -19.20
C CYS A 5 8.72 -8.38 -19.48
N PHE A 6 8.81 -7.24 -18.77
CA PHE A 6 9.96 -6.35 -18.86
C PHE A 6 11.23 -6.99 -18.26
N MET A 7 11.10 -7.67 -17.12
CA MET A 7 12.24 -8.37 -16.49
C MET A 7 12.82 -9.49 -17.32
N THR A 8 11.97 -10.26 -17.98
CA THR A 8 12.39 -11.35 -18.86
C THR A 8 12.80 -10.86 -20.25
N LYS A 9 12.86 -9.52 -20.44
CA LYS A 9 13.24 -8.89 -21.71
C LYS A 9 12.38 -9.40 -22.89
N CYS A 10 11.06 -9.49 -22.68
CA CYS A 10 10.13 -9.82 -23.74
C CYS A 10 10.25 -8.78 -24.86
N PRO A 11 10.48 -9.17 -26.11
CA PRO A 11 10.70 -8.21 -27.20
C PRO A 11 9.43 -7.42 -27.59
N TYR A 12 8.26 -7.85 -27.16
CA TYR A 12 6.97 -7.29 -27.56
C TYR A 12 6.38 -6.27 -26.58
N VAL A 13 7.06 -6.00 -25.45
CA VAL A 13 6.68 -4.92 -24.53
C VAL A 13 7.15 -3.56 -25.08
N PRO A 14 6.61 -2.42 -24.61
CA PRO A 14 7.09 -1.10 -25.01
C PRO A 14 8.62 -1.00 -24.98
N PRO A 15 9.25 -0.36 -25.96
CA PRO A 15 8.67 0.48 -27.03
C PRO A 15 8.30 -0.26 -28.33
N HIS A 16 8.08 -1.57 -28.32
CA HIS A 16 7.65 -2.33 -29.50
C HIS A 16 6.24 -1.91 -29.94
N ASP A 17 5.94 -1.91 -31.26
CA ASP A 17 4.65 -1.51 -31.84
C ASP A 17 3.46 -2.30 -31.30
N PHE A 18 3.66 -3.53 -30.81
CA PHE A 18 2.61 -4.33 -30.20
C PHE A 18 2.19 -3.80 -28.83
N ASP A 19 3.03 -3.01 -28.17
CA ASP A 19 2.75 -2.42 -26.84
C ASP A 19 2.13 -3.44 -25.86
N LEU A 20 2.75 -4.62 -25.78
CA LEU A 20 2.16 -5.77 -25.08
C LEU A 20 2.06 -5.53 -23.58
N ASP A 21 0.84 -5.42 -23.08
CA ASP A 21 0.49 -5.35 -21.67
C ASP A 21 -0.37 -6.56 -21.26
N PHE A 22 0.30 -7.67 -20.99
CA PHE A 22 -0.36 -8.93 -20.64
C PHE A 22 -1.18 -8.85 -19.34
N PRO A 23 -0.75 -8.20 -18.25
CA PRO A 23 -1.54 -8.04 -17.04
C PRO A 23 -2.90 -7.37 -17.27
N HIS A 24 -2.93 -6.27 -18.00
CA HIS A 24 -4.19 -5.58 -18.31
C HIS A 24 -5.04 -6.33 -19.34
N LEU A 25 -4.43 -7.06 -20.26
CA LEU A 25 -5.16 -7.97 -21.13
C LEU A 25 -5.91 -9.04 -20.32
N MET A 26 -5.24 -9.66 -19.34
CA MET A 26 -5.88 -10.64 -18.45
C MET A 26 -6.97 -10.01 -17.56
N LEU A 27 -6.78 -8.79 -17.13
CA LEU A 27 -7.78 -8.04 -16.38
C LEU A 27 -9.04 -7.78 -17.25
N ARG A 28 -8.88 -7.42 -18.52
CA ARG A 28 -9.99 -7.27 -19.49
C ARG A 28 -10.74 -8.59 -19.67
N TYR A 29 -10.02 -9.69 -19.84
CA TYR A 29 -10.63 -11.03 -19.93
C TYR A 29 -11.44 -11.38 -18.67
N ARG A 30 -10.85 -11.20 -17.48
CA ARG A 30 -11.54 -11.45 -16.20
C ARG A 30 -12.76 -10.55 -16.02
N THR A 31 -12.69 -9.30 -16.47
CA THR A 31 -13.84 -8.38 -16.45
C THR A 31 -14.99 -8.89 -17.32
N ALA A 32 -14.69 -9.44 -18.49
CA ALA A 32 -15.69 -10.09 -19.36
C ALA A 32 -16.29 -11.33 -18.65
N GLN A 33 -15.45 -12.18 -18.04
CA GLN A 33 -15.93 -13.34 -17.28
C GLN A 33 -16.83 -12.95 -16.09
N LYS A 34 -16.49 -11.84 -15.41
CA LYS A 34 -17.31 -11.32 -14.32
C LYS A 34 -18.70 -10.86 -14.81
N LYS A 35 -18.75 -10.13 -15.92
CA LYS A 35 -20.03 -9.72 -16.54
C LYS A 35 -20.90 -10.90 -16.94
N LEU A 36 -20.30 -12.04 -17.29
CA LEU A 36 -20.99 -13.30 -17.61
C LEU A 36 -21.36 -14.13 -16.35
N GLY A 37 -21.10 -13.62 -15.14
CA GLY A 37 -21.40 -14.34 -13.89
C GLY A 37 -20.51 -15.57 -13.63
N LYS A 38 -19.37 -15.71 -14.31
CA LYS A 38 -18.50 -16.90 -14.23
C LYS A 38 -17.43 -16.81 -13.12
N LEU A 39 -17.33 -15.70 -12.40
CA LEU A 39 -16.37 -15.57 -11.29
C LEU A 39 -17.01 -15.98 -9.96
N PRO A 40 -16.25 -16.65 -9.06
CA PRO A 40 -16.75 -17.09 -7.77
C PRO A 40 -17.07 -15.89 -6.85
N SER A 41 -18.09 -16.03 -6.00
CA SER A 41 -18.57 -14.97 -5.10
C SER A 41 -17.68 -14.73 -3.89
N VAL A 42 -17.06 -15.79 -3.34
CA VAL A 42 -16.25 -15.71 -2.09
C VAL A 42 -15.10 -14.71 -2.21
N PRO A 43 -14.25 -14.74 -3.25
CA PRO A 43 -13.19 -13.72 -3.40
C PRO A 43 -13.75 -12.30 -3.49
N THR A 44 -14.91 -12.11 -4.10
CA THR A 44 -15.59 -10.80 -4.16
C THR A 44 -16.02 -10.32 -2.76
N GLN A 45 -16.47 -11.23 -1.87
CA GLN A 45 -16.80 -10.88 -0.49
C GLN A 45 -15.55 -10.58 0.33
N LEU A 46 -14.44 -11.30 0.11
CA LEU A 46 -13.16 -11.04 0.76
C LEU A 46 -12.56 -9.68 0.34
N ALA A 47 -12.82 -9.24 -0.89
CA ALA A 47 -12.38 -7.93 -1.40
C ALA A 47 -13.05 -6.73 -0.70
N GLN A 48 -14.13 -6.94 0.07
CA GLN A 48 -14.81 -5.89 0.86
C GLN A 48 -14.00 -5.51 2.11
N ILE A 49 -12.75 -5.06 1.91
CA ILE A 49 -11.78 -4.89 2.99
C ILE A 49 -12.28 -3.94 4.08
N ASP A 50 -12.84 -2.78 3.73
CA ASP A 50 -13.29 -1.79 4.72
C ASP A 50 -14.40 -2.35 5.64
N ARG A 51 -15.34 -3.11 5.06
CA ARG A 51 -16.40 -3.79 5.81
C ARG A 51 -15.81 -4.86 6.73
N ASN A 52 -14.98 -5.74 6.16
CA ASN A 52 -14.41 -6.88 6.87
C ASN A 52 -13.46 -6.42 7.99
N ALA A 53 -12.69 -5.34 7.75
CA ALA A 53 -11.74 -4.82 8.72
C ALA A 53 -12.41 -4.14 9.91
N LYS A 54 -13.54 -3.45 9.72
CA LYS A 54 -14.33 -2.90 10.85
C LYS A 54 -14.72 -4.00 11.83
N ILE A 55 -15.26 -5.11 11.32
CA ILE A 55 -15.61 -6.29 12.12
C ILE A 55 -14.33 -6.93 12.70
N GLY A 56 -13.28 -7.04 11.87
CA GLY A 56 -12.01 -7.63 12.24
C GLY A 56 -11.32 -6.94 13.41
N VAL A 57 -11.33 -5.62 13.45
CA VAL A 57 -10.76 -4.82 14.57
C VAL A 57 -11.63 -4.92 15.80
N MET A 58 -12.96 -4.81 15.66
CA MET A 58 -13.91 -4.87 16.77
C MET A 58 -13.79 -6.20 17.53
N PHE A 59 -13.69 -7.31 16.82
CA PHE A 59 -13.59 -8.66 17.39
C PHE A 59 -12.19 -9.27 17.22
N SER A 60 -11.14 -8.44 17.20
CA SER A 60 -9.78 -8.86 16.82
C SER A 60 -9.25 -10.06 17.63
N LYS A 61 -9.52 -10.12 18.95
CA LYS A 61 -9.08 -11.25 19.78
C LYS A 61 -9.70 -12.58 19.33
N ILE A 62 -11.02 -12.59 19.09
CA ILE A 62 -11.77 -13.77 18.67
C ILE A 62 -11.38 -14.19 17.26
N ILE A 63 -11.36 -13.23 16.32
CA ILE A 63 -11.04 -13.49 14.91
C ILE A 63 -9.60 -13.96 14.75
N ASN A 64 -8.64 -13.33 15.44
CA ASN A 64 -7.24 -13.75 15.42
C ASN A 64 -7.03 -15.13 16.04
N TRP A 65 -7.79 -15.49 17.07
CA TRP A 65 -7.78 -16.83 17.63
C TRP A 65 -8.38 -17.85 16.64
N ALA A 66 -9.54 -17.57 16.07
CA ALA A 66 -10.22 -18.43 15.11
C ALA A 66 -9.41 -18.65 13.82
N SER A 67 -8.76 -17.61 13.31
CA SER A 67 -7.95 -17.67 12.09
C SER A 67 -6.54 -18.25 12.28
N ASN A 68 -6.12 -18.53 13.52
CA ASN A 68 -4.80 -19.06 13.82
C ASN A 68 -4.62 -20.47 13.23
N ILE A 69 -3.49 -20.73 12.58
CA ILE A 69 -3.17 -22.04 11.97
C ILE A 69 -3.14 -23.20 12.99
N LYS A 70 -2.90 -22.89 14.29
CA LYS A 70 -2.95 -23.87 15.37
C LYS A 70 -4.37 -24.37 15.66
N ASN A 71 -5.41 -23.61 15.28
CA ASN A 71 -6.80 -23.96 15.49
C ASN A 71 -7.34 -24.84 14.33
N LYS A 72 -6.87 -26.07 14.29
CA LYS A 72 -7.06 -27.00 13.17
C LYS A 72 -8.53 -27.19 12.78
N LEU A 73 -9.45 -27.24 13.76
CA LEU A 73 -10.88 -27.47 13.51
C LEU A 73 -11.51 -26.28 12.77
N ILE A 74 -11.35 -25.07 13.31
CA ILE A 74 -11.92 -23.87 12.70
C ILE A 74 -11.29 -23.60 11.34
N ARG A 75 -9.98 -23.86 11.19
CA ARG A 75 -9.29 -23.73 9.90
C ARG A 75 -9.83 -24.71 8.85
N LYS A 76 -10.21 -25.94 9.22
CA LYS A 76 -10.92 -26.88 8.33
C LYS A 76 -12.28 -26.33 7.89
N ILE A 77 -13.05 -25.75 8.82
CA ILE A 77 -14.34 -25.14 8.51
C ILE A 77 -14.18 -23.95 7.55
N LEU A 78 -13.19 -23.09 7.80
CA LEU A 78 -12.87 -21.96 6.89
C LEU A 78 -12.44 -22.43 5.50
N GLU A 79 -11.69 -23.52 5.40
CA GLU A 79 -11.32 -24.14 4.13
C GLU A 79 -12.56 -24.61 3.35
N LEU A 80 -13.50 -25.27 4.03
CA LEU A 80 -14.72 -25.78 3.43
C LEU A 80 -15.66 -24.65 2.96
N ILE A 81 -15.85 -23.62 3.80
CA ILE A 81 -16.82 -22.54 3.53
C ILE A 81 -16.25 -21.47 2.61
N ALA A 82 -15.01 -21.04 2.83
CA ALA A 82 -14.38 -19.89 2.16
C ALA A 82 -13.31 -20.31 1.14
N GLY A 83 -12.98 -21.58 0.99
CA GLY A 83 -11.93 -22.06 0.10
C GLY A 83 -10.52 -21.60 0.52
N ILE A 84 -10.33 -21.17 1.78
CA ILE A 84 -9.04 -20.70 2.29
C ILE A 84 -8.29 -21.89 2.87
N ASP A 85 -7.22 -22.33 2.20
CA ASP A 85 -6.40 -23.46 2.66
C ASP A 85 -6.02 -23.29 4.15
N LYS A 86 -6.22 -24.34 4.92
CA LYS A 86 -5.97 -24.37 6.38
C LYS A 86 -4.51 -24.08 6.77
N ARG A 87 -3.56 -24.27 5.85
CA ARG A 87 -2.12 -24.01 6.06
C ARG A 87 -1.72 -22.56 5.90
N VAL A 88 -2.54 -21.75 5.20
CA VAL A 88 -2.25 -20.35 4.96
C VAL A 88 -2.36 -19.53 6.24
N GLN A 89 -1.31 -18.79 6.57
CA GLN A 89 -1.34 -17.84 7.68
C GLN A 89 -2.07 -16.57 7.26
N LEU A 90 -3.21 -16.30 7.87
CA LEU A 90 -3.96 -15.07 7.62
C LEU A 90 -3.37 -13.89 8.40
N PRO A 91 -3.42 -12.66 7.83
CA PRO A 91 -3.04 -11.45 8.55
C PRO A 91 -3.89 -11.28 9.81
N LYS A 92 -3.24 -10.92 10.92
CA LYS A 92 -3.94 -10.61 12.17
C LYS A 92 -4.50 -9.19 12.14
N TYR A 93 -5.67 -9.00 12.70
CA TYR A 93 -6.21 -7.68 12.95
C TYR A 93 -5.60 -7.06 14.20
N ASN A 94 -5.27 -5.77 14.14
CA ASN A 94 -4.89 -5.00 15.32
C ASN A 94 -6.11 -4.78 16.21
N SER A 95 -5.91 -4.66 17.52
CA SER A 95 -6.95 -4.24 18.47
C SER A 95 -7.25 -2.74 18.41
N GLU A 96 -6.34 -1.96 17.84
CA GLU A 96 -6.44 -0.53 17.60
C GLU A 96 -5.90 -0.21 16.21
N THR A 97 -6.62 0.62 15.45
CA THR A 97 -6.20 1.06 14.11
C THR A 97 -5.01 2.02 14.19
N PHE A 98 -4.24 2.14 13.11
CA PHE A 98 -3.19 3.14 13.04
C PHE A 98 -3.76 4.56 13.12
N SER A 99 -4.90 4.84 12.48
CA SER A 99 -5.58 6.14 12.57
C SER A 99 -5.91 6.54 14.00
N ASN A 100 -6.40 5.59 14.81
CA ASN A 100 -6.68 5.85 16.23
C ASN A 100 -5.39 6.07 17.03
N PHE A 101 -4.36 5.28 16.76
CA PHE A 101 -3.04 5.48 17.37
C PHE A 101 -2.48 6.86 17.03
N PHE A 102 -2.54 7.26 15.76
CA PHE A 102 -2.05 8.56 15.29
C PHE A 102 -2.75 9.71 16.04
N LYS A 103 -4.08 9.71 16.07
CA LYS A 103 -4.86 10.75 16.77
C LYS A 103 -4.48 10.92 18.24
N LYS A 104 -4.16 9.82 18.94
CA LYS A 104 -3.79 9.84 20.36
C LYS A 104 -2.33 10.24 20.63
N ASN A 105 -1.45 10.06 19.65
CA ASN A 105 0.01 10.11 19.88
C ASN A 105 0.75 11.08 18.95
N LYS A 106 0.11 11.71 17.97
CA LYS A 106 0.78 12.59 17.01
C LYS A 106 1.57 13.72 17.67
N ASP A 107 1.03 14.28 18.77
CA ASP A 107 1.68 15.39 19.48
C ASP A 107 2.71 14.92 20.53
N LYS A 108 2.68 13.63 20.90
CA LYS A 108 3.62 13.03 21.85
C LYS A 108 4.91 12.56 21.17
N ILE A 109 4.86 12.30 19.86
CA ILE A 109 6.03 11.92 19.04
C ILE A 109 6.60 13.20 18.48
N ASN A 110 7.48 13.85 19.26
CA ASN A 110 8.13 15.08 18.86
C ASN A 110 9.65 14.90 18.92
N TYR A 111 10.33 15.38 17.90
CA TYR A 111 11.78 15.40 17.81
C TYR A 111 12.23 16.84 17.65
N GLN A 112 13.31 17.20 18.35
CA GLN A 112 13.98 18.50 18.16
C GLN A 112 14.84 18.44 16.90
N THR A 113 14.20 18.45 15.75
CA THR A 113 14.89 18.50 14.46
C THR A 113 14.48 19.77 13.75
N PRO A 114 15.42 20.48 13.10
CA PRO A 114 15.08 21.64 12.30
C PRO A 114 14.00 21.29 11.29
N SER A 115 12.97 22.11 11.20
CA SER A 115 11.93 21.96 10.18
C SER A 115 12.57 22.07 8.80
N LYS A 116 12.23 21.15 7.92
CA LYS A 116 12.65 21.16 6.52
C LYS A 116 11.54 21.67 5.60
N ASP A 117 10.50 22.30 6.15
CA ASP A 117 9.31 22.80 5.46
C ASP A 117 8.55 21.75 4.64
N ARG A 118 8.83 20.48 4.92
CA ARG A 118 8.16 19.34 4.27
C ARG A 118 6.89 18.96 4.99
N LYS A 119 5.83 18.74 4.20
CA LYS A 119 4.50 18.34 4.69
C LYS A 119 4.05 17.08 4.00
N VAL A 120 3.65 16.07 4.78
CA VAL A 120 3.07 14.84 4.22
C VAL A 120 1.78 14.46 4.92
N VAL A 121 0.86 13.90 4.16
CA VAL A 121 -0.23 13.10 4.68
C VAL A 121 0.07 11.63 4.42
N ILE A 122 0.17 10.83 5.46
CA ILE A 122 0.27 9.38 5.34
C ILE A 122 -1.10 8.85 4.95
N TYR A 123 -1.22 8.32 3.72
CA TYR A 123 -2.34 7.48 3.37
C TYR A 123 -2.11 6.11 4.01
N SER A 124 -2.79 5.84 5.13
CA SER A 124 -2.49 4.73 6.04
C SER A 124 -2.64 3.36 5.41
N THR A 125 -3.34 3.26 4.26
CA THR A 125 -3.73 2.00 3.60
C THR A 125 -4.52 1.04 4.50
N CYS A 126 -5.33 0.17 3.94
CA CYS A 126 -6.12 -0.77 4.74
C CYS A 126 -5.22 -1.73 5.53
N PHE A 127 -4.12 -2.19 4.91
CA PHE A 127 -3.23 -3.16 5.54
C PHE A 127 -2.49 -2.58 6.76
N VAL A 128 -1.97 -1.39 6.65
CA VAL A 128 -1.29 -0.71 7.77
C VAL A 128 -2.29 -0.32 8.85
N ASN A 129 -3.42 0.22 8.45
CA ASN A 129 -4.43 0.69 9.40
C ASN A 129 -5.00 -0.46 10.27
N PHE A 130 -5.30 -1.60 9.66
CA PHE A 130 -6.02 -2.67 10.33
C PHE A 130 -5.16 -3.86 10.76
N ASN A 131 -4.03 -4.13 10.07
CA ASN A 131 -3.24 -5.34 10.27
C ASN A 131 -1.79 -5.10 10.72
N LYS A 132 -1.14 -4.05 10.25
CA LYS A 132 0.29 -3.77 10.48
C LYS A 132 0.52 -2.35 11.02
N LYS A 133 -0.17 -1.99 12.11
CA LYS A 133 -0.05 -0.68 12.77
C LYS A 133 1.41 -0.24 12.99
N ASN A 134 2.27 -1.17 13.38
CA ASN A 134 3.67 -0.86 13.69
C ASN A 134 4.44 -0.28 12.49
N THR A 135 4.09 -0.64 11.25
CA THR A 135 4.66 -0.03 10.04
C THR A 135 4.32 1.46 9.96
N GLY A 136 3.06 1.82 10.23
CA GLY A 136 2.65 3.22 10.29
C GLY A 136 3.34 4.00 11.41
N VAL A 137 3.49 3.37 12.57
CA VAL A 137 4.22 3.97 13.71
C VAL A 137 5.69 4.22 13.38
N ALA A 138 6.35 3.28 12.71
CA ALA A 138 7.73 3.43 12.27
C ALA A 138 7.87 4.57 11.25
N ALA A 139 7.01 4.59 10.22
CA ALA A 139 7.00 5.66 9.23
C ALA A 139 6.78 7.05 9.86
N LEU A 140 5.81 7.16 10.78
CA LEU A 140 5.57 8.39 11.53
C LEU A 140 6.82 8.86 12.30
N LYS A 141 7.50 7.93 12.99
CA LYS A 141 8.72 8.25 13.74
C LYS A 141 9.86 8.70 12.82
N VAL A 142 10.08 8.00 11.71
CA VAL A 142 11.14 8.35 10.74
C VAL A 142 10.87 9.73 10.13
N LEU A 143 9.66 9.98 9.65
CA LEU A 143 9.30 11.26 9.05
C LEU A 143 9.44 12.42 10.04
N LYS A 144 8.89 12.29 11.24
CA LYS A 144 9.02 13.32 12.28
C LYS A 144 10.45 13.53 12.73
N LYS A 145 11.26 12.47 12.84
CA LYS A 145 12.68 12.60 13.18
C LYS A 145 13.44 13.41 12.13
N ASN A 146 13.00 13.37 10.88
CA ASN A 146 13.55 14.16 9.78
C ASN A 146 12.88 15.54 9.61
N GLY A 147 12.14 16.02 10.60
CA GLY A 147 11.55 17.37 10.63
C GLY A 147 10.33 17.54 9.72
N VAL A 148 9.74 16.46 9.23
CA VAL A 148 8.56 16.49 8.36
C VAL A 148 7.31 16.74 9.19
N GLU A 149 6.46 17.67 8.75
CA GLU A 149 5.09 17.82 9.28
C GLU A 149 4.21 16.67 8.77
N VAL A 150 3.71 15.84 9.68
CA VAL A 150 2.98 14.62 9.33
C VAL A 150 1.53 14.70 9.75
N GLN A 151 0.65 14.44 8.80
CA GLN A 151 -0.77 14.17 9.01
C GLN A 151 -1.10 12.73 8.58
N GLU A 152 -2.29 12.26 8.90
CA GLU A 152 -2.77 10.93 8.55
C GLU A 152 -4.18 11.00 7.99
N ALA A 153 -4.45 10.19 6.95
CA ALA A 153 -5.77 10.03 6.37
C ALA A 153 -6.04 8.58 5.98
N TYR A 154 -7.23 8.11 6.31
CA TYR A 154 -7.79 6.85 5.80
C TYR A 154 -9.23 7.06 5.32
N PRO A 155 -9.45 7.61 4.13
CA PRO A 155 -10.80 7.78 3.59
C PRO A 155 -11.43 6.47 3.09
N GLY A 156 -10.62 5.43 2.89
CA GLY A 156 -11.05 4.10 2.43
C GLY A 156 -9.92 3.31 1.76
N CYS A 157 -10.23 2.11 1.30
CA CYS A 157 -9.30 1.26 0.56
C CYS A 157 -9.01 1.84 -0.83
N CYS A 158 -7.78 1.65 -1.34
CA CYS A 158 -7.37 2.06 -2.70
C CYS A 158 -8.09 1.30 -3.84
N GLY A 159 -8.79 0.21 -3.51
CA GLY A 159 -9.52 -0.59 -4.50
C GLY A 159 -8.71 -1.70 -5.15
N MET A 160 -7.44 -1.93 -4.82
CA MET A 160 -6.65 -3.03 -5.37
C MET A 160 -7.35 -4.40 -5.25
N PRO A 161 -7.96 -4.79 -4.11
CA PRO A 161 -8.69 -6.05 -4.03
C PRO A 161 -9.88 -6.15 -4.97
N PHE A 162 -10.55 -5.04 -5.29
CA PHE A 162 -11.60 -5.00 -6.29
C PHE A 162 -11.04 -5.14 -7.71
N LEU A 163 -9.89 -4.49 -8.00
CA LEU A 163 -9.20 -4.62 -9.28
C LEU A 163 -8.84 -6.08 -9.54
N GLU A 164 -8.25 -6.77 -8.55
CA GLU A 164 -7.93 -8.19 -8.64
C GLU A 164 -9.15 -9.09 -8.85
N GLN A 165 -10.33 -8.67 -8.41
CA GLN A 165 -11.59 -9.34 -8.68
C GLN A 165 -12.30 -8.81 -9.93
N ALA A 166 -11.64 -8.02 -10.76
CA ALA A 166 -12.17 -7.40 -11.98
C ALA A 166 -13.46 -6.58 -11.73
N ASP A 167 -13.60 -5.98 -10.54
CA ASP A 167 -14.74 -5.12 -10.17
C ASP A 167 -14.41 -3.65 -10.44
N LEU A 168 -14.21 -3.31 -11.72
CA LEU A 168 -13.81 -1.97 -12.13
C LEU A 168 -14.76 -0.86 -11.64
N PRO A 169 -16.11 -1.05 -11.65
CA PRO A 169 -17.01 -0.05 -11.10
C PRO A 169 -16.71 0.30 -9.64
N LYS A 170 -16.41 -0.70 -8.81
CA LYS A 170 -16.04 -0.46 -7.41
C LYS A 170 -14.67 0.18 -7.26
N VAL A 171 -13.72 -0.13 -8.15
CA VAL A 171 -12.41 0.56 -8.18
C VAL A 171 -12.62 2.06 -8.44
N VAL A 172 -13.45 2.40 -9.43
CA VAL A 172 -13.78 3.80 -9.77
C VAL A 172 -14.48 4.51 -8.61
N GLU A 173 -15.41 3.85 -7.94
CA GLU A 173 -16.08 4.38 -6.74
C GLU A 173 -15.06 4.72 -5.63
N GLN A 174 -14.14 3.77 -5.33
CA GLN A 174 -13.08 4.00 -4.35
C GLN A 174 -12.13 5.12 -4.77
N ALA A 175 -11.71 5.16 -6.04
CA ALA A 175 -10.85 6.20 -6.55
C ALA A 175 -11.46 7.61 -6.35
N LYS A 176 -12.72 7.79 -6.70
CA LYS A 176 -13.44 9.06 -6.52
C LYS A 176 -13.61 9.43 -5.05
N LYS A 177 -13.93 8.46 -4.21
CA LYS A 177 -14.08 8.68 -2.76
C LYS A 177 -12.77 9.08 -2.10
N VAL A 178 -11.71 8.30 -2.34
CA VAL A 178 -10.41 8.50 -1.68
C VAL A 178 -9.71 9.74 -2.21
N SER A 179 -9.77 10.00 -3.51
CA SER A 179 -9.14 11.19 -4.12
C SER A 179 -9.75 12.48 -3.58
N LYS A 180 -11.05 12.51 -3.31
CA LYS A 180 -11.70 13.71 -2.75
C LYS A 180 -11.01 14.18 -1.47
N ASP A 181 -10.77 13.28 -0.53
CA ASP A 181 -10.16 13.63 0.75
C ASP A 181 -8.65 13.93 0.61
N LEU A 182 -7.94 13.15 -0.22
CA LEU A 182 -6.48 13.33 -0.39
C LEU A 182 -6.13 14.61 -1.14
N ILE A 183 -6.98 15.07 -2.07
CA ILE A 183 -6.79 16.35 -2.76
C ILE A 183 -6.86 17.53 -1.79
N GLU A 184 -7.71 17.49 -0.79
CA GLU A 184 -7.79 18.55 0.21
C GLU A 184 -6.47 18.74 0.98
N TRP A 185 -5.70 17.66 1.17
CA TRP A 185 -4.37 17.74 1.75
C TRP A 185 -3.34 18.28 0.75
N ILE A 186 -3.43 17.87 -0.51
CA ILE A 186 -2.54 18.39 -1.56
C ILE A 186 -2.75 19.89 -1.75
N ASP A 187 -4.00 20.37 -1.68
CA ASP A 187 -4.34 21.78 -1.78
C ASP A 187 -3.76 22.61 -0.61
N LYS A 188 -3.51 21.96 0.53
CA LYS A 188 -2.82 22.55 1.69
C LYS A 188 -1.28 22.39 1.64
N GLY A 189 -0.73 21.91 0.51
CA GLY A 189 0.71 21.77 0.30
C GLY A 189 1.33 20.46 0.81
N TYR A 190 0.53 19.44 1.14
CA TYR A 190 1.03 18.13 1.56
C TYR A 190 1.30 17.22 0.36
N LYS A 191 2.38 16.44 0.42
CA LYS A 191 2.54 15.24 -0.42
C LYS A 191 1.80 14.07 0.21
N VAL A 192 1.28 13.17 -0.61
CA VAL A 192 0.66 11.93 -0.15
C VAL A 192 1.72 10.84 -0.10
N VAL A 193 1.92 10.22 1.05
CA VAL A 193 2.87 9.11 1.20
C VAL A 193 2.12 7.82 1.49
N THR A 194 2.38 6.79 0.68
CA THR A 194 1.81 5.45 0.84
C THR A 194 2.80 4.54 1.56
N LEU A 195 2.28 3.62 2.38
CA LEU A 195 3.08 2.65 3.14
C LEU A 195 2.96 1.22 2.59
N THR A 196 2.35 1.07 1.42
CA THR A 196 2.12 -0.22 0.77
C THR A 196 2.21 -0.04 -0.73
N ALA A 197 3.13 -0.72 -1.36
CA ALA A 197 3.41 -0.58 -2.79
C ALA A 197 2.18 -0.79 -3.71
N SER A 198 1.28 -1.71 -3.33
CA SER A 198 0.01 -1.91 -4.06
C SER A 198 -0.85 -0.65 -4.09
N CYS A 199 -0.88 0.10 -2.99
CA CYS A 199 -1.65 1.34 -2.94
C CYS A 199 -0.95 2.46 -3.71
N GLY A 200 0.39 2.55 -3.63
CA GLY A 200 1.17 3.46 -4.46
C GLY A 200 0.91 3.24 -5.95
N LEU A 201 0.95 1.99 -6.40
CA LEU A 201 0.65 1.61 -7.78
C LEU A 201 -0.78 2.05 -8.19
N MET A 202 -1.78 1.79 -7.33
CA MET A 202 -3.17 2.18 -7.60
C MET A 202 -3.29 3.69 -7.81
N LEU A 203 -2.75 4.50 -6.89
CA LEU A 203 -2.91 5.94 -6.92
C LEU A 203 -2.08 6.60 -8.04
N LYS A 204 -0.89 6.07 -8.33
CA LYS A 204 0.01 6.63 -9.36
C LYS A 204 -0.37 6.25 -10.79
N PHE A 205 -0.82 5.00 -11.01
CA PHE A 205 -0.94 4.45 -12.36
C PHE A 205 -2.32 3.89 -12.67
N GLU A 206 -2.89 3.03 -11.82
CA GLU A 206 -4.13 2.34 -12.15
C GLU A 206 -5.34 3.26 -12.20
N TRP A 207 -5.46 4.20 -11.27
CA TRP A 207 -6.55 5.18 -11.28
C TRP A 207 -6.49 6.12 -12.48
N PRO A 208 -5.33 6.70 -12.89
CA PRO A 208 -5.22 7.43 -14.14
C PRO A 208 -5.61 6.64 -15.39
N LEU A 209 -5.28 5.34 -15.45
CA LEU A 209 -5.70 4.47 -16.56
C LEU A 209 -7.23 4.28 -16.60
N LEU A 210 -7.88 4.17 -15.45
CA LEU A 210 -9.33 4.01 -15.36
C LEU A 210 -10.10 5.32 -15.53
N LEU A 211 -9.51 6.44 -15.18
CA LEU A 211 -10.09 7.79 -15.15
C LEU A 211 -9.17 8.81 -15.84
N PRO A 212 -8.83 8.62 -17.13
CA PRO A 212 -7.80 9.41 -17.82
C PRO A 212 -8.14 10.89 -17.98
N ASN A 213 -9.40 11.25 -17.90
CA ASN A 213 -9.88 12.63 -18.06
C ASN A 213 -10.23 13.31 -16.72
N ASP A 214 -9.96 12.66 -15.59
CA ASP A 214 -10.23 13.23 -14.26
C ASP A 214 -9.00 14.02 -13.76
N GLU A 215 -9.09 15.34 -13.78
CA GLU A 215 -8.00 16.23 -13.37
C GLU A 215 -7.62 16.07 -11.87
N LYS A 216 -8.56 15.67 -11.02
CA LYS A 216 -8.26 15.39 -9.61
C LYS A 216 -7.40 14.15 -9.48
N ILE A 217 -7.70 13.11 -10.24
CA ILE A 217 -6.89 11.88 -10.27
C ILE A 217 -5.48 12.17 -10.81
N LYS A 218 -5.35 12.95 -11.87
CA LYS A 218 -4.03 13.38 -12.40
C LYS A 218 -3.25 14.18 -11.36
N LYS A 219 -3.88 15.14 -10.71
CA LYS A 219 -3.25 15.94 -9.65
C LYS A 219 -2.82 15.06 -8.49
N LEU A 220 -3.66 14.11 -8.06
CA LEU A 220 -3.31 13.17 -7.00
C LEU A 220 -2.11 12.32 -7.40
N SER A 221 -2.12 11.68 -8.57
CA SER A 221 -1.06 10.78 -9.01
C SER A 221 0.31 11.44 -9.06
N ALA A 222 0.37 12.72 -9.44
CA ALA A 222 1.59 13.53 -9.46
C ALA A 222 2.10 13.92 -8.05
N ASN A 223 1.31 13.71 -7.01
CA ASN A 223 1.63 14.10 -5.65
C ASN A 223 1.73 12.90 -4.67
N VAL A 224 1.75 11.66 -5.20
CA VAL A 224 1.89 10.44 -4.41
C VAL A 224 3.31 9.90 -4.50
N MET A 225 3.88 9.50 -3.37
CA MET A 225 5.17 8.81 -3.27
C MET A 225 5.03 7.60 -2.35
N ASP A 226 5.83 6.55 -2.56
CA ASP A 226 6.01 5.50 -1.55
C ASP A 226 6.94 6.01 -0.44
N ILE A 227 6.85 5.45 0.75
CA ILE A 227 7.63 5.90 1.92
C ILE A 227 9.14 5.80 1.69
N ASP A 228 9.61 4.73 1.06
CA ASP A 228 11.01 4.52 0.73
C ASP A 228 11.49 5.52 -0.34
N GLU A 229 10.66 5.82 -1.36
CA GLU A 229 10.92 6.88 -2.32
C GLU A 229 11.03 8.25 -1.64
N TYR A 230 10.12 8.55 -0.72
CA TYR A 230 10.10 9.83 -0.01
C TYR A 230 11.30 10.00 0.94
N VAL A 231 11.70 8.95 1.66
CA VAL A 231 12.87 8.99 2.55
C VAL A 231 14.18 9.17 1.77
N VAL A 232 14.30 8.48 0.61
CA VAL A 232 15.45 8.66 -0.28
C VAL A 232 15.49 10.09 -0.85
N ASP A 233 14.34 10.66 -1.17
CA ASP A 233 14.25 12.05 -1.64
C ASP A 233 14.71 13.04 -0.56
N ILE A 234 14.32 12.86 0.71
CA ILE A 234 14.86 13.67 1.83
C ILE A 234 16.38 13.54 1.91
N ALA A 235 16.89 12.30 1.87
CA ALA A 235 18.31 12.02 1.99
C ALA A 235 19.15 12.71 0.92
N ASN A 236 18.65 12.69 -0.32
CA ASN A 236 19.37 13.26 -1.47
C ASN A 236 19.36 14.80 -1.49
N ASN A 237 18.29 15.43 -1.02
CA ASN A 237 18.12 16.88 -1.12
C ASN A 237 18.55 17.63 0.14
N GLU A 238 18.40 17.03 1.31
CA GLU A 238 18.53 17.74 2.60
C GLU A 238 19.39 16.99 3.63
N GLY A 239 19.68 15.70 3.36
CA GLY A 239 20.28 14.80 4.32
C GLY A 239 19.28 14.28 5.38
N LEU A 240 19.63 13.22 6.06
CA LEU A 240 18.84 12.65 7.14
C LEU A 240 19.26 13.21 8.50
N ALA A 241 18.32 13.17 9.45
CA ALA A 241 18.63 13.45 10.85
C ALA A 241 19.62 12.41 11.40
N GLU A 242 20.53 12.88 12.27
CA GLU A 242 21.52 12.04 12.91
C GLU A 242 20.94 10.89 13.75
N GLY A 243 21.78 9.86 14.02
CA GLY A 243 21.46 8.73 14.90
C GLY A 243 20.90 7.52 14.16
N LEU A 244 21.29 7.33 12.89
CA LEU A 244 21.21 6.02 12.24
C LEU A 244 22.33 5.15 12.78
N ASN A 245 21.97 3.97 13.31
CA ASN A 245 22.92 2.98 13.80
C ASN A 245 23.10 1.87 12.79
N GLU A 246 24.22 1.20 12.83
CA GLU A 246 24.49 -0.02 12.08
C GLU A 246 23.48 -1.11 12.44
N ILE A 247 23.24 -2.01 11.49
CA ILE A 247 22.43 -3.20 11.69
C ILE A 247 23.37 -4.41 11.60
N ASP A 248 23.39 -5.23 12.65
CA ASP A 248 24.15 -6.48 12.67
C ASP A 248 23.61 -7.46 11.63
N GLY A 249 24.52 -8.15 10.95
CA GLY A 249 24.19 -9.11 9.89
C GLY A 249 24.00 -8.46 8.53
N GLY A 250 23.12 -9.03 7.72
CA GLY A 250 22.79 -8.55 6.38
C GLY A 250 21.26 -8.43 6.20
N VAL A 251 20.86 -7.71 5.16
CA VAL A 251 19.45 -7.56 4.77
C VAL A 251 19.28 -8.08 3.34
N THR A 252 18.41 -9.05 3.18
CA THR A 252 17.97 -9.50 1.84
C THR A 252 16.71 -8.72 1.44
N VAL A 253 16.75 -8.09 0.26
CA VAL A 253 15.64 -7.24 -0.22
C VAL A 253 14.86 -7.96 -1.32
N HIS A 254 13.60 -8.31 -1.01
CA HIS A 254 12.67 -8.74 -2.05
C HIS A 254 11.98 -7.53 -2.68
N HIS A 255 12.29 -7.24 -3.93
CA HIS A 255 11.64 -6.17 -4.69
C HIS A 255 10.28 -6.63 -5.20
N ALA A 256 9.23 -6.23 -4.49
CA ALA A 256 7.85 -6.62 -4.80
C ALA A 256 7.41 -6.13 -6.19
N CYS A 257 6.58 -6.93 -6.88
CA CYS A 257 6.06 -6.60 -8.22
C CYS A 257 5.41 -5.21 -8.29
N HIS A 258 4.57 -4.87 -7.32
CA HIS A 258 3.88 -3.57 -7.30
C HIS A 258 4.79 -2.39 -6.98
N ALA A 259 5.92 -2.58 -6.29
CA ALA A 259 6.94 -1.55 -6.14
C ALA A 259 7.70 -1.33 -7.47
N ARG A 260 8.00 -2.42 -8.17
CA ARG A 260 8.69 -2.41 -9.44
C ARG A 260 7.85 -1.76 -10.54
N ALA A 261 6.55 -2.13 -10.61
CA ALA A 261 5.61 -1.56 -11.58
C ALA A 261 5.36 -0.05 -11.40
N GLN A 262 5.79 0.55 -10.28
CA GLN A 262 5.76 2.00 -10.10
C GLN A 262 6.88 2.75 -10.81
N ASN A 263 7.82 2.06 -11.44
CA ASN A 263 8.90 2.65 -12.24
C ASN A 263 9.80 3.63 -11.48
N MET A 264 9.89 3.51 -10.16
CA MET A 264 10.65 4.39 -9.27
C MET A 264 12.07 3.87 -8.96
N GLY A 265 12.49 2.75 -9.56
CA GLY A 265 13.73 2.06 -9.22
C GLY A 265 13.61 1.23 -7.93
N ILE A 266 14.74 0.75 -7.41
CA ILE A 266 14.78 -0.10 -6.20
C ILE A 266 14.91 0.80 -4.95
N LYS A 267 13.92 1.64 -4.70
CA LYS A 267 13.95 2.63 -3.61
C LYS A 267 14.08 2.01 -2.22
N ALA A 268 13.51 0.83 -1.99
CA ALA A 268 13.70 0.12 -0.72
C ALA A 268 15.17 -0.20 -0.46
N ARG A 269 15.92 -0.65 -1.49
CA ARG A 269 17.37 -0.86 -1.38
C ARG A 269 18.12 0.45 -1.16
N ASP A 270 17.75 1.49 -1.91
CA ASP A 270 18.40 2.79 -1.81
C ASP A 270 18.20 3.39 -0.42
N MET A 271 17.00 3.26 0.15
CA MET A 271 16.71 3.67 1.53
C MET A 271 17.53 2.88 2.56
N LEU A 272 17.65 1.56 2.40
CA LEU A 272 18.45 0.75 3.32
C LEU A 272 19.94 1.07 3.24
N LYS A 273 20.47 1.45 2.06
CA LYS A 273 21.87 1.91 1.90
C LYS A 273 22.22 3.17 2.68
N LEU A 274 21.23 3.91 3.17
CA LEU A 274 21.45 5.07 4.05
C LEU A 274 21.87 4.65 5.46
N ILE A 275 21.70 3.38 5.82
CA ILE A 275 22.13 2.83 7.11
C ILE A 275 23.64 2.55 7.02
N PRO A 276 24.46 3.04 7.99
CA PRO A 276 25.90 2.81 7.98
C PRO A 276 26.24 1.32 7.93
N ASN A 277 27.24 0.97 7.11
CA ASN A 277 27.84 -0.37 6.99
C ASN A 277 26.85 -1.52 6.71
N VAL A 278 25.61 -1.22 6.28
CA VAL A 278 24.61 -2.25 5.97
C VAL A 278 25.05 -3.12 4.79
N LYS A 279 24.99 -4.44 4.96
CA LYS A 279 25.16 -5.41 3.87
C LYS A 279 23.80 -5.72 3.28
N ILE A 280 23.63 -5.48 1.99
CA ILE A 280 22.35 -5.71 1.28
C ILE A 280 22.58 -6.72 0.15
N ASP A 281 21.77 -7.77 0.18
CA ASP A 281 21.71 -8.80 -0.85
C ASP A 281 20.32 -8.80 -1.55
#